data_cadc3a39842329e90192138fccdec3d0
#
_entry.id   cadc3a39842329e90192138fccdec3d0
#
_cell.length_a   1.000
_cell.length_b   1.000
_cell.length_c   1.000
_cell.angle_alpha   90.00
_cell.angle_beta   90.00
_cell.angle_gamma   90.00
#
_symmetry.space_group_name_H-M   'P 1'
#
loop_
_entity.id
_entity.type
_entity.pdbx_description
1 polymer ?
#
loop_
_entity_poly.entity_id
_entity_poly.type
_entity_poly.pdbx_seq_one_letter_code
_entity_poly.pdbx_strand_id
1 'polypeptide(L)'
;MCPNPLRKVEKSDGAGRPQKSAPRHNGDMHKHLSETTGPQRLIYGFVTGLASLAVPLPTSWQFRGLLGWCVGVGVYLCLAWWLCVGFDAARTRERAQAQDEPSLVLLLVLLVATGACVTAIAVLMQQSRDLTGWVRAGHMALGVMALALSWLFIQTIFTFRYAHRYYQEEKNAEPDGPGLQFPGGLDPDYFDFLYYAHVVGMTSQVSDVQVTSREMRRLTLVHSVLSFAFNMLIVALSINVVAGALQ
;
A
#
# COMPACT_ATOMS: atom_id res chain seq x y z
N MET A 1 -5.73 58.76 -42.46
CA MET A 1 -6.43 58.72 -43.75
C MET A 1 -7.08 57.35 -43.90
N CYS A 2 -8.36 57.31 -44.04
CA CYS A 2 -9.31 56.24 -44.35
C CYS A 2 -9.60 55.12 -43.34
N PRO A 3 -10.84 54.98 -42.96
CA PRO A 3 -11.34 53.97 -42.06
C PRO A 3 -11.88 52.73 -42.80
N ASN A 4 -11.86 51.60 -42.15
CA ASN A 4 -12.40 50.36 -42.68
C ASN A 4 -13.76 50.04 -42.05
N PRO A 5 -14.77 49.60 -42.81
CA PRO A 5 -16.16 49.53 -42.37
C PRO A 5 -16.53 48.17 -41.75
N LEU A 6 -17.40 48.29 -40.80
CA LEU A 6 -18.38 47.38 -40.20
C LEU A 6 -18.61 46.03 -40.93
N ARG A 7 -18.38 44.93 -40.23
CA ARG A 7 -18.90 43.60 -40.59
C ARG A 7 -20.03 43.21 -39.65
N LYS A 8 -21.21 43.09 -40.22
CA LYS A 8 -22.47 42.65 -39.58
C LYS A 8 -22.29 41.32 -38.87
N VAL A 9 -22.77 41.27 -37.62
CA VAL A 9 -22.99 40.03 -36.86
C VAL A 9 -24.31 39.45 -37.32
N GLU A 10 -24.26 38.28 -37.90
CA GLU A 10 -25.42 37.48 -38.27
C GLU A 10 -25.74 36.55 -37.09
N LYS A 11 -26.90 36.74 -36.49
CA LYS A 11 -27.48 35.89 -35.44
C LYS A 11 -27.98 34.63 -36.09
N SER A 12 -27.38 33.51 -35.77
CA SER A 12 -27.89 32.17 -36.08
C SER A 12 -28.56 31.59 -34.82
N ASP A 13 -29.89 31.62 -34.84
CA ASP A 13 -30.75 30.92 -33.88
C ASP A 13 -30.69 29.41 -34.21
N GLY A 14 -29.90 28.65 -33.47
CA GLY A 14 -29.83 27.20 -33.53
C GLY A 14 -30.47 26.56 -32.30
N ALA A 15 -31.72 26.13 -32.42
CA ALA A 15 -32.48 25.42 -31.40
C ALA A 15 -31.70 24.17 -30.89
N GLY A 16 -31.24 24.24 -29.65
CA GLY A 16 -30.57 23.12 -28.97
C GLY A 16 -31.55 22.01 -28.66
N ARG A 17 -31.32 20.83 -29.24
CA ARG A 17 -31.96 19.58 -28.81
C ARG A 17 -31.44 19.21 -27.42
N PRO A 18 -32.29 18.75 -26.49
CA PRO A 18 -31.81 18.25 -25.21
C PRO A 18 -31.06 16.93 -25.41
N GLN A 19 -29.77 16.95 -25.13
CA GLN A 19 -28.90 15.77 -25.11
C GLN A 19 -29.29 14.93 -23.90
N LYS A 20 -29.90 13.78 -24.12
CA LYS A 20 -30.18 12.77 -23.10
C LYS A 20 -28.86 12.34 -22.47
N SER A 21 -28.66 12.71 -21.21
CA SER A 21 -27.55 12.23 -20.38
C SER A 21 -27.70 10.72 -20.19
N ALA A 22 -26.72 9.97 -20.68
CA ALA A 22 -26.56 8.53 -20.39
C ALA A 22 -26.31 8.32 -18.88
N PRO A 23 -26.67 7.17 -18.30
CA PRO A 23 -26.55 6.94 -16.86
C PRO A 23 -25.09 6.87 -16.44
N ARG A 24 -24.66 7.81 -15.58
CA ARG A 24 -23.32 7.92 -14.99
C ARG A 24 -23.10 6.96 -13.80
N HIS A 25 -23.50 5.70 -13.88
CA HIS A 25 -23.43 4.81 -12.71
C HIS A 25 -22.06 4.14 -12.48
N ASN A 26 -21.17 4.05 -13.47
CA ASN A 26 -19.85 3.44 -13.29
C ASN A 26 -18.76 4.44 -12.89
N GLY A 27 -18.93 5.73 -13.16
CA GLY A 27 -17.95 6.77 -12.84
C GLY A 27 -17.87 7.13 -11.34
N ASP A 28 -18.97 7.01 -10.61
CA ASP A 28 -19.03 7.41 -9.21
C ASP A 28 -18.41 6.37 -8.26
N MET A 29 -18.54 5.09 -8.57
CA MET A 29 -17.93 4.02 -7.77
C MET A 29 -16.40 4.02 -7.91
N HIS A 30 -15.87 4.31 -9.11
CA HIS A 30 -14.43 4.47 -9.33
C HIS A 30 -13.84 5.70 -8.59
N LYS A 31 -14.59 6.80 -8.50
CA LYS A 31 -14.18 7.97 -7.71
C LYS A 31 -14.16 7.70 -6.21
N HIS A 32 -15.18 7.03 -5.67
CA HIS A 32 -15.24 6.72 -4.24
C HIS A 32 -14.13 5.78 -3.77
N LEU A 33 -13.73 4.80 -4.58
CA LEU A 33 -12.65 3.86 -4.22
C LEU A 33 -11.26 4.52 -4.28
N SER A 34 -11.06 5.47 -5.19
CA SER A 34 -9.80 6.23 -5.27
C SER A 34 -9.66 7.31 -4.19
N GLU A 35 -10.75 7.70 -3.53
CA GLU A 35 -10.77 8.72 -2.48
C GLU A 35 -10.65 8.15 -1.06
N THR A 36 -10.48 6.81 -0.89
CA THR A 36 -10.40 6.20 0.44
C THR A 36 -9.19 6.69 1.23
N THR A 37 -9.40 7.14 2.46
CA THR A 37 -8.33 7.55 3.37
C THR A 37 -7.54 6.34 3.92
N GLY A 38 -6.33 6.58 4.46
CA GLY A 38 -5.51 5.51 5.08
C GLY A 38 -6.29 4.69 6.13
N PRO A 39 -6.94 5.34 7.13
CA PRO A 39 -7.79 4.64 8.11
C PRO A 39 -8.95 3.86 7.48
N GLN A 40 -9.62 4.41 6.47
CA GLN A 40 -10.73 3.70 5.81
C GLN A 40 -10.26 2.40 5.13
N ARG A 41 -9.11 2.40 4.45
CA ARG A 41 -8.54 1.18 3.85
C ARG A 41 -8.23 0.11 4.90
N LEU A 42 -7.71 0.53 6.06
CA LEU A 42 -7.48 -0.37 7.18
C LEU A 42 -8.78 -0.94 7.74
N ILE A 43 -9.83 -0.12 7.87
CA ILE A 43 -11.15 -0.56 8.32
C ILE A 43 -11.74 -1.56 7.32
N TYR A 44 -11.68 -1.29 6.02
CA TYR A 44 -12.18 -2.23 4.99
C TYR A 44 -11.42 -3.56 5.02
N GLY A 45 -10.08 -3.53 5.14
CA GLY A 45 -9.27 -4.72 5.30
C GLY A 45 -9.64 -5.50 6.57
N PHE A 46 -9.76 -4.81 7.70
CA PHE A 46 -10.13 -5.42 8.97
C PHE A 46 -11.52 -6.06 8.95
N VAL A 47 -12.52 -5.34 8.44
CA VAL A 47 -13.91 -5.84 8.35
C VAL A 47 -14.01 -7.05 7.43
N THR A 48 -13.36 -7.02 6.26
CA THR A 48 -13.36 -8.15 5.33
C THR A 48 -12.61 -9.36 5.87
N GLY A 49 -11.47 -9.13 6.55
CA GLY A 49 -10.73 -10.19 7.23
C GLY A 49 -11.57 -10.84 8.35
N LEU A 50 -12.24 -10.02 9.15
CA LEU A 50 -13.14 -10.51 10.22
C LEU A 50 -14.36 -11.24 9.65
N ALA A 51 -14.98 -10.72 8.59
CA ALA A 51 -16.10 -11.36 7.92
C ALA A 51 -15.76 -12.74 7.35
N SER A 52 -14.50 -12.94 6.88
CA SER A 52 -14.05 -14.23 6.39
C SER A 52 -14.02 -15.31 7.48
N LEU A 53 -13.92 -14.95 8.77
CA LEU A 53 -13.99 -15.90 9.89
C LEU A 53 -15.40 -16.46 10.09
N ALA A 54 -16.43 -15.77 9.61
CA ALA A 54 -17.82 -16.24 9.68
C ALA A 54 -18.10 -17.42 8.74
N VAL A 55 -17.22 -17.68 7.76
CA VAL A 55 -17.36 -18.82 6.86
C VAL A 55 -17.04 -20.10 7.65
N PRO A 56 -17.96 -21.08 7.77
CA PRO A 56 -17.77 -22.31 8.54
C PRO A 56 -16.87 -23.28 7.75
N LEU A 57 -15.56 -23.10 7.83
CA LEU A 57 -14.61 -24.04 7.24
C LEU A 57 -14.27 -25.16 8.27
N PRO A 58 -14.22 -26.43 7.84
CA PRO A 58 -13.84 -27.56 8.71
C PRO A 58 -12.32 -27.61 8.93
N THR A 59 -11.73 -26.51 9.42
CA THR A 59 -10.29 -26.34 9.61
C THR A 59 -9.99 -25.78 10.98
N SER A 60 -8.71 -25.83 11.41
CA SER A 60 -8.28 -25.29 12.68
C SER A 60 -8.52 -23.79 12.78
N TRP A 61 -8.69 -23.26 14.00
CA TRP A 61 -8.89 -21.82 14.23
C TRP A 61 -7.68 -20.99 13.79
N GLN A 62 -6.46 -21.56 13.87
CA GLN A 62 -5.24 -20.91 13.38
C GLN A 62 -5.27 -20.73 11.86
N PHE A 63 -5.70 -21.76 11.11
CA PHE A 63 -5.85 -21.68 9.66
C PHE A 63 -6.87 -20.61 9.28
N ARG A 64 -8.02 -20.59 9.93
CA ARG A 64 -9.08 -19.58 9.69
C ARG A 64 -8.59 -18.17 10.02
N GLY A 65 -7.90 -17.98 11.14
CA GLY A 65 -7.32 -16.70 11.54
C GLY A 65 -6.31 -16.19 10.50
N LEU A 66 -5.42 -17.08 10.01
CA LEU A 66 -4.43 -16.73 9.01
C LEU A 66 -5.06 -16.43 7.64
N LEU A 67 -6.11 -17.17 7.27
CA LEU A 67 -6.90 -16.87 6.07
C LEU A 67 -7.57 -15.49 6.18
N GLY A 68 -8.15 -15.17 7.34
CA GLY A 68 -8.74 -13.85 7.60
C GLY A 68 -7.71 -12.73 7.49
N TRP A 69 -6.49 -12.95 7.99
CA TRP A 69 -5.37 -12.03 7.81
C TRP A 69 -5.05 -11.83 6.32
N CYS A 70 -4.89 -12.91 5.55
CA CYS A 70 -4.60 -12.83 4.12
C CYS A 70 -5.68 -12.07 3.34
N VAL A 71 -6.95 -12.33 3.63
CA VAL A 71 -8.08 -11.62 3.00
C VAL A 71 -8.04 -10.13 3.36
N GLY A 72 -7.90 -9.81 4.63
CA GLY A 72 -7.90 -8.43 5.10
C GLY A 72 -6.73 -7.60 4.53
N VAL A 73 -5.51 -8.15 4.61
CA VAL A 73 -4.32 -7.51 4.04
C VAL A 73 -4.40 -7.44 2.53
N GLY A 74 -4.90 -8.48 1.86
CA GLY A 74 -5.12 -8.49 0.41
C GLY A 74 -6.03 -7.36 -0.05
N VAL A 75 -7.16 -7.16 0.62
CA VAL A 75 -8.09 -6.04 0.32
C VAL A 75 -7.41 -4.69 0.55
N TYR A 76 -6.68 -4.53 1.66
CA TYR A 76 -5.92 -3.30 1.90
C TYR A 76 -4.91 -3.02 0.77
N LEU A 77 -4.12 -4.01 0.39
CA LEU A 77 -3.11 -3.88 -0.68
C LEU A 77 -3.75 -3.55 -2.03
N CYS A 78 -4.84 -4.22 -2.39
CA CYS A 78 -5.57 -3.92 -3.63
C CYS A 78 -6.02 -2.46 -3.68
N LEU A 79 -6.64 -1.95 -2.60
CA LEU A 79 -7.09 -0.56 -2.51
C LEU A 79 -5.91 0.44 -2.50
N ALA A 80 -4.82 0.10 -1.81
CA ALA A 80 -3.64 0.94 -1.72
C ALA A 80 -2.90 1.04 -3.05
N TRP A 81 -2.68 -0.08 -3.73
CA TRP A 81 -1.97 -0.11 -5.01
C TRP A 81 -2.81 0.46 -6.16
N TRP A 82 -4.13 0.25 -6.12
CA TRP A 82 -5.04 0.93 -7.05
C TRP A 82 -4.86 2.45 -6.99
N LEU A 83 -4.74 2.99 -5.77
CA LEU A 83 -4.47 4.41 -5.56
C LEU A 83 -3.09 4.81 -6.07
N CYS A 84 -2.03 4.04 -5.76
CA CYS A 84 -0.66 4.34 -6.20
C CYS A 84 -0.53 4.40 -7.72
N VAL A 85 -1.25 3.55 -8.45
CA VAL A 85 -1.21 3.51 -9.93
C VAL A 85 -2.09 4.59 -10.56
N GLY A 86 -3.16 5.01 -9.88
CA GLY A 86 -4.16 5.93 -10.42
C GLY A 86 -3.90 7.42 -10.17
N PHE A 87 -2.94 7.78 -9.30
CA PHE A 87 -2.68 9.16 -8.91
C PHE A 87 -1.42 9.70 -9.58
N ASP A 88 -1.56 10.88 -10.21
CA ASP A 88 -0.45 11.68 -10.69
C ASP A 88 0.23 12.45 -9.53
N ALA A 89 1.37 13.09 -9.81
CA ALA A 89 2.15 13.83 -8.82
C ALA A 89 1.34 14.94 -8.13
N ALA A 90 0.47 15.66 -8.87
CA ALA A 90 -0.33 16.75 -8.32
C ALA A 90 -1.34 16.25 -7.29
N ARG A 91 -2.06 15.17 -7.59
CA ARG A 91 -3.01 14.52 -6.66
C ARG A 91 -2.30 13.87 -5.49
N THR A 92 -1.12 13.29 -5.73
CA THR A 92 -0.27 12.72 -4.67
C THR A 92 0.13 13.80 -3.68
N ARG A 93 0.61 14.96 -4.16
CA ARG A 93 0.97 16.12 -3.33
C ARG A 93 -0.22 16.61 -2.50
N GLU A 94 -1.36 16.90 -3.15
CA GLU A 94 -2.55 17.40 -2.47
C GLU A 94 -2.98 16.45 -1.34
N ARG A 95 -3.02 15.16 -1.64
CA ARG A 95 -3.45 14.14 -0.69
C ARG A 95 -2.45 13.92 0.44
N ALA A 96 -1.15 13.86 0.12
CA ALA A 96 -0.10 13.66 1.12
C ALA A 96 -0.01 14.85 2.09
N GLN A 97 -0.34 16.07 1.62
CA GLN A 97 -0.40 17.26 2.45
C GLN A 97 -1.69 17.39 3.27
N ALA A 98 -2.80 16.82 2.79
CA ALA A 98 -4.10 16.90 3.44
C ALA A 98 -4.33 15.81 4.50
N GLN A 99 -3.66 14.67 4.40
CA GLN A 99 -3.82 13.56 5.35
C GLN A 99 -2.77 13.68 6.44
N ASP A 100 -3.21 13.54 7.69
CA ASP A 100 -2.30 13.42 8.81
C ASP A 100 -1.43 12.17 8.68
N GLU A 101 -0.17 12.29 9.09
CA GLU A 101 0.76 11.16 9.15
C GLU A 101 0.13 10.01 9.95
N PRO A 102 0.18 8.76 9.45
CA PRO A 102 -0.21 7.62 10.26
C PRO A 102 0.54 7.67 11.57
N SER A 103 -0.18 7.80 12.68
CA SER A 103 0.43 8.00 13.99
C SER A 103 1.45 6.89 14.29
N LEU A 104 2.48 7.20 15.07
CA LEU A 104 3.46 6.20 15.54
C LEU A 104 2.72 5.01 16.19
N VAL A 105 1.62 5.28 16.89
CA VAL A 105 0.75 4.27 17.50
C VAL A 105 0.19 3.32 16.43
N LEU A 106 -0.29 3.84 15.31
CA LEU A 106 -0.80 3.00 14.20
C LEU A 106 0.32 2.12 13.63
N LEU A 107 1.52 2.67 13.43
CA LEU A 107 2.67 1.88 12.98
C LEU A 107 2.99 0.74 13.97
N LEU A 108 3.03 1.04 15.27
CA LEU A 108 3.28 0.03 16.30
C LEU A 108 2.20 -1.05 16.32
N VAL A 109 0.92 -0.68 16.22
CA VAL A 109 -0.19 -1.64 16.14
C VAL A 109 -0.03 -2.56 14.93
N LEU A 110 0.32 -2.02 13.77
CA LEU A 110 0.52 -2.79 12.55
C LEU A 110 1.74 -3.73 12.66
N LEU A 111 2.82 -3.28 13.28
CA LEU A 111 3.99 -4.12 13.54
C LEU A 111 3.69 -5.25 14.52
N VAL A 112 2.94 -4.98 15.58
CA VAL A 112 2.49 -6.00 16.54
C VAL A 112 1.57 -7.01 15.85
N ALA A 113 0.61 -6.54 15.03
CA ALA A 113 -0.28 -7.42 14.28
C ALA A 113 0.49 -8.31 13.29
N THR A 114 1.48 -7.74 12.60
CA THR A 114 2.36 -8.49 11.70
C THR A 114 3.20 -9.53 12.46
N GLY A 115 3.75 -9.17 13.61
CA GLY A 115 4.48 -10.09 14.49
C GLY A 115 3.60 -11.24 15.00
N ALA A 116 2.37 -10.95 15.38
CA ALA A 116 1.38 -11.97 15.76
C ALA A 116 1.05 -12.91 14.59
N CYS A 117 0.92 -12.38 13.38
CA CYS A 117 0.72 -13.16 12.18
C CYS A 117 1.90 -14.12 11.93
N VAL A 118 3.13 -13.65 12.05
CA VAL A 118 4.33 -14.48 11.89
C VAL A 118 4.36 -15.59 12.92
N THR A 119 4.03 -15.31 14.17
CA THR A 119 3.91 -16.33 15.22
C THR A 119 2.85 -17.38 14.87
N ALA A 120 1.70 -16.94 14.37
CA ALA A 120 0.64 -17.84 13.91
C ALA A 120 1.10 -18.73 12.74
N ILE A 121 1.91 -18.20 11.83
CA ILE A 121 2.50 -18.97 10.73
C ILE A 121 3.45 -20.04 11.28
N ALA A 122 4.33 -19.72 12.23
CA ALA A 122 5.23 -20.69 12.83
C ALA A 122 4.47 -21.85 13.51
N VAL A 123 3.40 -21.53 14.24
CA VAL A 123 2.52 -22.53 14.86
C VAL A 123 1.83 -23.39 13.80
N LEU A 124 1.29 -22.77 12.74
CA LEU A 124 0.63 -23.50 11.65
C LEU A 124 1.62 -24.46 10.94
N MET A 125 2.85 -24.01 10.73
CA MET A 125 3.91 -24.86 10.14
C MET A 125 4.23 -26.07 11.00
N GLN A 126 4.30 -25.92 12.32
CA GLN A 126 4.50 -27.05 13.24
C GLN A 126 3.35 -28.05 13.16
N GLN A 127 2.11 -27.58 13.19
CA GLN A 127 0.92 -28.44 13.11
C GLN A 127 0.79 -29.15 11.76
N SER A 128 1.35 -28.59 10.68
CA SER A 128 1.29 -29.19 9.36
C SER A 128 2.19 -30.42 9.19
N ARG A 129 3.08 -30.71 10.14
CA ARG A 129 3.97 -31.88 10.08
C ARG A 129 3.22 -33.20 10.11
N ASP A 130 2.11 -33.25 10.83
CA ASP A 130 1.27 -34.45 10.97
C ASP A 130 0.26 -34.59 9.82
N LEU A 131 0.18 -33.59 8.94
CA LEU A 131 -0.73 -33.57 7.80
C LEU A 131 -0.04 -34.17 6.56
N THR A 132 -0.82 -34.78 5.68
CA THR A 132 -0.33 -35.37 4.42
C THR A 132 -1.08 -34.85 3.20
N GLY A 133 -0.49 -35.04 2.03
CA GLY A 133 -1.13 -34.74 0.75
C GLY A 133 -1.51 -33.25 0.57
N TRP A 134 -2.66 -33.02 -0.05
CA TRP A 134 -3.14 -31.68 -0.40
C TRP A 134 -3.45 -30.77 0.80
N VAL A 135 -3.81 -31.37 1.95
CA VAL A 135 -4.10 -30.62 3.17
C VAL A 135 -2.82 -29.95 3.69
N ARG A 136 -1.70 -30.71 3.73
CA ARG A 136 -0.39 -30.16 4.10
C ARG A 136 0.04 -29.06 3.14
N ALA A 137 -0.10 -29.28 1.83
CA ALA A 137 0.25 -28.31 0.81
C ALA A 137 -0.56 -27.00 0.97
N GLY A 138 -1.85 -27.09 1.27
CA GLY A 138 -2.71 -25.92 1.52
C GLY A 138 -2.27 -25.10 2.74
N HIS A 139 -1.88 -25.77 3.85
CA HIS A 139 -1.38 -25.08 5.04
C HIS A 139 -0.04 -24.36 4.77
N MET A 140 0.87 -25.02 4.04
CA MET A 140 2.14 -24.43 3.65
C MET A 140 1.95 -23.23 2.71
N ALA A 141 1.09 -23.37 1.69
CA ALA A 141 0.78 -22.30 0.74
C ALA A 141 0.17 -21.07 1.45
N LEU A 142 -0.75 -21.28 2.39
CA LEU A 142 -1.33 -20.21 3.19
C LEU A 142 -0.28 -19.49 4.04
N GLY A 143 0.65 -20.24 4.67
CA GLY A 143 1.76 -19.66 5.43
C GLY A 143 2.67 -18.79 4.58
N VAL A 144 3.07 -19.28 3.41
CA VAL A 144 3.90 -18.51 2.45
C VAL A 144 3.15 -17.27 1.95
N MET A 145 1.87 -17.41 1.62
CA MET A 145 1.01 -16.28 1.20
C MET A 145 0.92 -15.22 2.29
N ALA A 146 0.71 -15.62 3.55
CA ALA A 146 0.61 -14.69 4.66
C ALA A 146 1.93 -13.94 4.90
N LEU A 147 3.09 -14.61 4.78
CA LEU A 147 4.40 -13.96 4.85
C LEU A 147 4.58 -12.92 3.73
N ALA A 148 4.30 -13.31 2.49
CA ALA A 148 4.42 -12.42 1.33
C ALA A 148 3.52 -11.18 1.46
N LEU A 149 2.24 -11.37 1.83
CA LEU A 149 1.29 -10.29 2.04
C LEU A 149 1.70 -9.38 3.21
N SER A 150 2.22 -9.95 4.32
CA SER A 150 2.71 -9.17 5.45
C SER A 150 3.92 -8.30 5.07
N TRP A 151 4.84 -8.84 4.26
CA TRP A 151 5.97 -8.08 3.74
C TRP A 151 5.50 -6.93 2.86
N LEU A 152 4.64 -7.20 1.87
CA LEU A 152 4.07 -6.18 0.98
C LEU A 152 3.30 -5.10 1.77
N PHE A 153 2.62 -5.50 2.83
CA PHE A 153 1.86 -4.60 3.70
C PHE A 153 2.78 -3.58 4.40
N ILE A 154 3.91 -4.04 4.97
CA ILE A 154 4.91 -3.16 5.58
C ILE A 154 5.43 -2.16 4.54
N GLN A 155 5.88 -2.63 3.37
CA GLN A 155 6.43 -1.76 2.33
C GLN A 155 5.41 -0.71 1.87
N THR A 156 4.13 -1.12 1.72
CA THR A 156 3.05 -0.21 1.31
C THR A 156 2.74 0.85 2.37
N ILE A 157 2.80 0.52 3.65
CA ILE A 157 2.66 1.52 4.74
C ILE A 157 3.78 2.55 4.67
N PHE A 158 5.03 2.10 4.50
CA PHE A 158 6.17 3.01 4.38
C PHE A 158 6.09 3.88 3.12
N THR A 159 5.49 3.40 2.02
CA THR A 159 5.20 4.21 0.84
C THR A 159 4.43 5.49 1.18
N PHE A 160 3.31 5.34 1.91
CA PHE A 160 2.50 6.49 2.30
C PHE A 160 3.19 7.39 3.33
N ARG A 161 4.00 6.82 4.22
CA ARG A 161 4.80 7.61 5.17
C ARG A 161 5.87 8.43 4.47
N TYR A 162 6.57 7.87 3.48
CA TYR A 162 7.55 8.60 2.67
C TYR A 162 6.90 9.73 1.88
N ALA A 163 5.77 9.45 1.19
CA ALA A 163 5.04 10.48 0.44
C ALA A 163 4.57 11.62 1.36
N HIS A 164 3.95 11.27 2.50
CA HIS A 164 3.51 12.27 3.47
C HIS A 164 4.67 13.13 3.96
N ARG A 165 5.78 12.49 4.42
CA ARG A 165 6.94 13.21 4.95
C ARG A 165 7.58 14.11 3.90
N TYR A 166 7.75 13.61 2.67
CA TYR A 166 8.29 14.36 1.55
C TYR A 166 7.50 15.65 1.29
N TYR A 167 6.20 15.54 1.12
CA TYR A 167 5.35 16.69 0.82
C TYR A 167 5.09 17.61 2.00
N GLN A 168 5.27 17.16 3.23
CA GLN A 168 5.27 18.02 4.42
C GLN A 168 6.57 18.84 4.52
N GLU A 169 7.74 18.24 4.31
CA GLU A 169 9.03 18.94 4.28
C GLU A 169 9.06 20.00 3.16
N GLU A 170 8.51 19.65 1.98
CA GLU A 170 8.34 20.60 0.88
C GLU A 170 7.41 21.77 1.26
N LYS A 171 6.26 21.50 1.85
CA LYS A 171 5.28 22.51 2.29
C LYS A 171 5.86 23.47 3.32
N ASN A 172 6.70 22.95 4.24
CA ASN A 172 7.32 23.73 5.29
C ASN A 172 8.56 24.48 4.80
N ALA A 173 8.96 24.31 3.54
CA ALA A 173 10.17 24.89 2.96
C ALA A 173 11.42 24.62 3.82
N GLU A 174 11.58 23.36 4.26
CA GLU A 174 12.71 22.94 5.08
C GLU A 174 14.04 23.23 4.37
N PRO A 175 15.09 23.67 5.11
CA PRO A 175 16.38 24.07 4.51
C PRO A 175 17.05 22.96 3.69
N ASP A 176 16.83 21.68 4.07
CA ASP A 176 17.40 20.51 3.41
C ASP A 176 16.55 20.03 2.23
N GLY A 177 15.46 20.75 1.87
CA GLY A 177 14.49 20.36 0.86
C GLY A 177 13.56 19.24 1.31
N PRO A 178 12.86 18.59 0.36
CA PRO A 178 11.79 17.60 0.67
C PRO A 178 12.33 16.21 1.12
N GLY A 179 13.59 16.08 1.40
CA GLY A 179 14.22 14.92 2.05
C GLY A 179 14.58 13.74 1.16
N LEU A 180 13.99 13.63 -0.03
CA LEU A 180 14.37 12.67 -1.07
C LEU A 180 14.59 13.40 -2.39
N GLN A 181 15.59 12.97 -3.14
CA GLN A 181 15.85 13.48 -4.49
C GLN A 181 15.73 12.33 -5.48
N PHE A 182 14.65 12.37 -6.25
CA PHE A 182 14.39 11.41 -7.32
C PHE A 182 15.10 11.82 -8.60
N PRO A 183 15.54 10.86 -9.46
CA PRO A 183 16.11 11.16 -10.76
C PRO A 183 15.05 11.75 -11.71
N GLY A 184 15.50 12.54 -12.70
CA GLY A 184 14.63 13.05 -13.77
C GLY A 184 13.96 14.40 -13.51
N GLY A 185 14.02 14.94 -12.28
CA GLY A 185 13.54 16.31 -11.97
C GLY A 185 12.02 16.51 -12.07
N LEU A 186 11.23 15.43 -12.11
CA LEU A 186 9.77 15.47 -12.01
C LEU A 186 9.33 15.37 -10.55
N ASP A 187 8.17 15.94 -10.25
CA ASP A 187 7.54 15.76 -8.94
C ASP A 187 7.15 14.28 -8.77
N PRO A 188 7.51 13.61 -7.65
CA PRO A 188 7.26 12.20 -7.47
C PRO A 188 5.78 11.90 -7.22
N ASP A 189 5.28 10.82 -7.81
CA ASP A 189 3.97 10.28 -7.53
C ASP A 189 4.01 9.16 -6.48
N TYR A 190 2.85 8.54 -6.15
CA TYR A 190 2.83 7.44 -5.18
C TYR A 190 3.62 6.22 -5.65
N PHE A 191 3.77 6.02 -6.97
CA PHE A 191 4.52 4.89 -7.51
C PHE A 191 6.02 5.06 -7.28
N ASP A 192 6.55 6.29 -7.35
CA ASP A 192 7.95 6.59 -7.02
C ASP A 192 8.26 6.27 -5.55
N PHE A 193 7.35 6.62 -4.63
CA PHE A 193 7.48 6.26 -3.23
C PHE A 193 7.30 4.75 -2.99
N LEU A 194 6.43 4.08 -3.77
CA LEU A 194 6.26 2.63 -3.73
C LEU A 194 7.55 1.93 -4.16
N TYR A 195 8.15 2.38 -5.25
CA TYR A 195 9.46 1.93 -5.72
C TYR A 195 10.52 2.09 -4.62
N TYR A 196 10.66 3.31 -4.09
CA TYR A 196 11.64 3.60 -3.04
C TYR A 196 11.45 2.68 -1.82
N ALA A 197 10.23 2.56 -1.29
CA ALA A 197 9.95 1.71 -0.13
C ALA A 197 10.27 0.24 -0.40
N HIS A 198 9.90 -0.30 -1.57
CA HIS A 198 10.15 -1.71 -1.89
C HIS A 198 11.65 -1.98 -2.06
N VAL A 199 12.41 -1.09 -2.70
CA VAL A 199 13.86 -1.26 -2.84
C VAL A 199 14.57 -1.21 -1.49
N VAL A 200 14.21 -0.25 -0.60
CA VAL A 200 14.70 -0.24 0.79
C VAL A 200 14.35 -1.54 1.51
N GLY A 201 13.12 -2.05 1.33
CA GLY A 201 12.64 -3.28 1.94
C GLY A 201 13.39 -4.53 1.50
N MET A 202 13.82 -4.59 0.23
CA MET A 202 14.56 -5.73 -0.34
C MET A 202 16.06 -5.67 -0.03
N THR A 203 16.67 -4.49 -0.15
CA THR A 203 18.14 -4.33 -0.21
C THR A 203 18.71 -3.44 0.86
N SER A 204 17.88 -2.71 1.62
CA SER A 204 18.27 -1.66 2.59
C SER A 204 19.02 -0.48 1.96
N GLN A 205 19.11 -0.39 0.63
CA GLN A 205 19.77 0.68 -0.10
C GLN A 205 19.07 0.95 -1.44
N VAL A 206 18.94 2.24 -1.76
CA VAL A 206 18.49 2.72 -3.07
C VAL A 206 19.65 3.50 -3.69
N SER A 207 20.02 3.17 -4.91
CA SER A 207 21.21 3.75 -5.56
C SER A 207 20.92 5.05 -6.32
N ASP A 208 19.68 5.23 -6.76
CA ASP A 208 19.24 6.31 -7.64
C ASP A 208 18.41 7.41 -6.95
N VAL A 209 17.97 7.16 -5.71
CA VAL A 209 17.25 8.15 -4.90
C VAL A 209 18.11 8.57 -3.70
N GLN A 210 18.46 9.84 -3.63
CA GLN A 210 19.30 10.36 -2.54
C GLN A 210 18.45 10.82 -1.36
N VAL A 211 18.90 10.49 -0.14
CA VAL A 211 18.28 10.96 1.12
C VAL A 211 18.99 12.22 1.58
N THR A 212 18.31 13.36 1.53
CA THR A 212 18.89 14.69 1.76
C THR A 212 18.61 15.21 3.17
N SER A 213 17.42 15.01 3.74
CA SER A 213 17.07 15.53 5.07
C SER A 213 17.43 14.58 6.22
N ARG A 214 17.59 15.14 7.43
CA ARG A 214 17.84 14.37 8.65
C ARG A 214 16.65 13.49 9.03
N GLU A 215 15.45 14.01 8.89
CA GLU A 215 14.23 13.30 9.27
C GLU A 215 13.96 12.12 8.32
N MET A 216 14.20 12.33 7.03
CA MET A 216 14.07 11.25 6.06
C MET A 216 15.11 10.14 6.30
N ARG A 217 16.35 10.50 6.71
CA ARG A 217 17.35 9.50 7.12
C ARG A 217 16.90 8.67 8.32
N ARG A 218 16.27 9.29 9.32
CA ARG A 218 15.71 8.56 10.47
C ARG A 218 14.62 7.60 10.06
N LEU A 219 13.69 8.05 9.20
CA LEU A 219 12.60 7.23 8.69
C LEU A 219 13.16 6.05 7.89
N THR A 220 14.12 6.29 7.00
CA THR A 220 14.77 5.25 6.19
C THR A 220 15.53 4.25 7.06
N LEU A 221 16.22 4.69 8.10
CA LEU A 221 16.90 3.80 9.04
C LEU A 221 15.91 2.87 9.76
N VAL A 222 14.81 3.40 10.29
CA VAL A 222 13.77 2.60 10.94
C VAL A 222 13.20 1.56 9.96
N HIS A 223 12.90 1.99 8.74
CA HIS A 223 12.39 1.10 7.69
C HIS A 223 13.39 -0.01 7.35
N SER A 224 14.65 0.32 7.14
CA SER A 224 15.71 -0.65 6.81
C SER A 224 15.90 -1.69 7.93
N VAL A 225 15.92 -1.26 9.20
CA VAL A 225 16.06 -2.17 10.35
C VAL A 225 14.86 -3.12 10.45
N LEU A 226 13.64 -2.60 10.30
CA LEU A 226 12.42 -3.43 10.32
C LEU A 226 12.39 -4.42 9.16
N SER A 227 12.73 -3.98 7.96
CA SER A 227 12.78 -4.83 6.77
C SER A 227 13.85 -5.92 6.92
N PHE A 228 15.03 -5.58 7.42
CA PHE A 228 16.09 -6.55 7.70
C PHE A 228 15.63 -7.60 8.70
N ALA A 229 15.03 -7.20 9.83
CA ALA A 229 14.51 -8.12 10.84
C ALA A 229 13.44 -9.06 10.24
N PHE A 230 12.54 -8.52 9.41
CA PHE A 230 11.51 -9.32 8.74
C PHE A 230 12.12 -10.30 7.72
N ASN A 231 13.10 -9.86 6.92
CA ASN A 231 13.79 -10.71 5.96
C ASN A 231 14.56 -11.86 6.66
N MET A 232 15.21 -11.59 7.80
CA MET A 232 15.86 -12.61 8.61
C MET A 232 14.86 -13.65 9.13
N LEU A 233 13.68 -13.20 9.52
CA LEU A 233 12.60 -14.06 9.97
C LEU A 233 12.08 -14.97 8.83
N ILE A 234 11.89 -14.43 7.63
CA ILE A 234 11.52 -15.22 6.43
C ILE A 234 12.55 -16.33 6.20
N VAL A 235 13.84 -15.98 6.22
CA VAL A 235 14.93 -16.95 6.02
C VAL A 235 14.89 -18.03 7.09
N ALA A 236 14.75 -17.67 8.36
CA ALA A 236 14.68 -18.63 9.47
C ALA A 236 13.49 -19.60 9.34
N LEU A 237 12.31 -19.08 8.97
CA LEU A 237 11.12 -19.90 8.73
C LEU A 237 11.30 -20.81 7.50
N SER A 238 11.89 -20.30 6.42
CA SER A 238 12.16 -21.07 5.21
C SER A 238 13.10 -22.26 5.50
N ILE A 239 14.17 -22.03 6.25
CA ILE A 239 15.10 -23.09 6.67
C ILE A 239 14.36 -24.15 7.50
N ASN A 240 13.49 -23.71 8.42
CA ASN A 240 12.72 -24.63 9.27
C ASN A 240 11.75 -25.49 8.46
N VAL A 241 11.11 -24.92 7.44
CA VAL A 241 10.23 -25.65 6.50
C VAL A 241 11.01 -26.68 5.70
N VAL A 242 12.16 -26.31 5.14
CA VAL A 242 13.01 -27.21 4.35
C VAL A 242 13.55 -28.34 5.22
N ALA A 243 14.08 -28.04 6.42
CA ALA A 243 14.56 -29.05 7.36
C ALA A 243 13.46 -30.04 7.77
N GLY A 244 12.22 -29.56 7.98
CA GLY A 244 11.08 -30.44 8.29
C GLY A 244 10.55 -31.25 7.08
N ALA A 245 10.92 -30.91 5.86
CA ALA A 245 10.56 -31.67 4.66
C ALA A 245 11.56 -32.80 4.36
N LEU A 246 12.78 -32.73 4.93
CA LEU A 246 13.85 -33.71 4.74
C LEU A 246 13.85 -34.82 5.82
N GLN A 247 13.03 -34.66 6.86
CA GLN A 247 12.80 -35.65 7.91
C GLN A 247 11.53 -36.48 7.65
#